data_8fd3bd825567f4eec10684b45d879fe5
#
_entry.id   8fd3bd825567f4eec10684b45d879fe5
#
_cell.length_a   1.000
_cell.length_b   1.000
_cell.length_c   1.000
_cell.angle_alpha   90.00
_cell.angle_beta   90.00
_cell.angle_gamma   90.00
#
_symmetry.space_group_name_H-M   'P 1'
#
loop_
_entity.id
_entity.type
_entity.pdbx_description
1 polymer ?
#
loop_
_entity_poly.entity_id
_entity_poly.type
_entity_poly.pdbx_seq_one_letter_code
_entity_poly.pdbx_strand_id
1 'polypeptide(L)'
;MMSAEFLSEVSKRRTFAIISHPDAGKTTITEKVLLFGQAIQRAGTVKGRGSGQHAKSDWMEMEKQRGISITTSVMQFPYADCLVNLLDTPGHEDFSEDTYRTLTAVDCCLMVIDAAKGVEDRTRKLMEVTRLRDTPILTFMNKLDREVRDPMEVMDEVERELKIMCAPITWPIGCGKSFKGVYHLYKDETYLYQSGQGHTIQEKRVVKGLNNPDLDAAVGDDLAQQLRDELELVQGASPEFDHDAFIAGEMTPVFFGTALGNFGVDHMLDGLTDWAPSPMPRKAESREVVATEEKFSGFVFKIQANMDPKHRDRIAFMRIVSGTYSKGMKMRHVRIGKDVNISDAVTFMAGDREQAEDAFAGDIIGLHNHGTIQIGDTFTQGEDLKFTGIPNFAPELFRRIRLRDPLKQKQLLKGLVQLSEEGAVQVFRPLISNDLIVGAVGVLQFDVVVSRLKSEYNVEAIYEAVNVSTARWVEGTDVKKFEEFKRKNEVNLALDGGDNLTYIAPTMVNLRLAQERHPDVEFRQTREH
;
A
#
# COMPACT_ATOMS: atom_id res chain seq x y z
N MET A 1 13.36 -2.87 32.54
CA MET A 1 13.96 -1.79 31.74
C MET A 1 14.20 -2.33 30.35
N MET A 2 13.59 -1.72 29.35
CA MET A 2 13.85 -2.07 27.94
C MET A 2 15.35 -1.97 27.66
N SER A 3 15.90 -2.92 26.89
CA SER A 3 17.31 -2.86 26.52
C SER A 3 17.53 -1.68 25.55
N ALA A 4 18.67 -1.00 25.66
CA ALA A 4 19.04 0.07 24.74
C ALA A 4 19.11 -0.45 23.28
N GLU A 5 19.44 -1.72 23.11
CA GLU A 5 19.47 -2.42 21.83
C GLU A 5 18.06 -2.50 21.20
N PHE A 6 17.04 -2.90 21.96
CA PHE A 6 15.66 -2.95 21.48
C PHE A 6 15.17 -1.59 20.99
N LEU A 7 15.39 -0.52 21.78
CA LEU A 7 15.00 0.84 21.41
C LEU A 7 15.74 1.32 20.14
N SER A 8 17.04 0.97 20.03
CA SER A 8 17.85 1.26 18.84
C SER A 8 17.28 0.54 17.61
N GLU A 9 16.93 -0.74 17.74
CA GLU A 9 16.36 -1.51 16.64
C GLU A 9 15.01 -0.95 16.18
N VAL A 10 14.10 -0.62 17.10
CA VAL A 10 12.80 0.00 16.74
C VAL A 10 13.02 1.35 16.04
N SER A 11 13.93 2.20 16.54
CA SER A 11 14.19 3.53 15.97
C SER A 11 14.73 3.51 14.54
N LYS A 12 15.37 2.43 14.11
CA LYS A 12 15.92 2.26 12.75
C LYS A 12 14.86 1.88 11.71
N ARG A 13 13.66 1.41 12.11
CA ARG A 13 12.66 0.94 11.16
C ARG A 13 11.97 2.12 10.46
N ARG A 14 11.85 1.99 9.14
CA ARG A 14 11.08 2.91 8.29
C ARG A 14 10.14 2.06 7.44
N THR A 15 8.83 2.22 7.65
CA THR A 15 7.83 1.43 6.95
C THR A 15 6.95 2.35 6.12
N PHE A 16 7.05 2.25 4.80
CA PHE A 16 6.32 3.14 3.91
C PHE A 16 5.68 2.39 2.74
N ALA A 17 4.63 3.00 2.17
CA ALA A 17 4.00 2.55 0.94
C ALA A 17 4.22 3.57 -0.18
N ILE A 18 4.32 3.08 -1.41
CA ILE A 18 4.31 3.94 -2.60
C ILE A 18 2.88 4.05 -3.10
N ILE A 19 2.39 5.28 -3.21
CA ILE A 19 1.07 5.62 -3.72
C ILE A 19 1.19 6.48 -4.96
N SER A 20 0.37 6.21 -5.97
CA SER A 20 0.36 6.99 -7.21
C SER A 20 -0.89 6.74 -8.04
N HIS A 21 -1.15 7.62 -8.99
CA HIS A 21 -2.01 7.29 -10.13
C HIS A 21 -1.34 6.22 -11.02
N PRO A 22 -2.08 5.35 -11.73
CA PRO A 22 -1.53 4.46 -12.75
C PRO A 22 -0.64 5.23 -13.74
N ASP A 23 0.45 4.62 -14.17
CA ASP A 23 1.43 5.19 -15.12
C ASP A 23 2.27 6.39 -14.61
N ALA A 24 2.11 6.84 -13.36
CA ALA A 24 2.97 7.89 -12.80
C ALA A 24 4.45 7.43 -12.62
N GLY A 25 4.72 6.13 -12.75
CA GLY A 25 6.05 5.55 -12.65
C GLY A 25 6.33 4.81 -11.34
N LYS A 26 5.27 4.38 -10.62
CA LYS A 26 5.36 3.68 -9.35
C LYS A 26 6.29 2.45 -9.42
N THR A 27 6.01 1.52 -10.32
CA THR A 27 6.82 0.29 -10.49
C THR A 27 8.28 0.61 -10.80
N THR A 28 8.53 1.61 -11.63
CA THR A 28 9.90 2.06 -11.94
C THR A 28 10.59 2.60 -10.70
N ILE A 29 9.91 3.41 -9.87
CA ILE A 29 10.47 3.91 -8.61
C ILE A 29 10.74 2.77 -7.65
N THR A 30 9.81 1.82 -7.49
CA THR A 30 10.01 0.62 -6.67
C THR A 30 11.30 -0.12 -7.04
N GLU A 31 11.51 -0.37 -8.36
CA GLU A 31 12.73 -1.01 -8.84
C GLU A 31 14.00 -0.20 -8.54
N LYS A 32 13.92 1.12 -8.67
CA LYS A 32 15.08 1.99 -8.39
C LYS A 32 15.38 2.08 -6.90
N VAL A 33 14.37 2.17 -6.06
CA VAL A 33 14.52 2.12 -4.60
C VAL A 33 15.23 0.82 -4.18
N LEU A 34 14.81 -0.32 -4.74
CA LEU A 34 15.47 -1.61 -4.49
C LEU A 34 16.90 -1.65 -5.04
N LEU A 35 17.14 -1.05 -6.20
CA LEU A 35 18.49 -0.97 -6.77
C LEU A 35 19.44 -0.22 -5.83
N PHE A 36 19.02 0.90 -5.25
CA PHE A 36 19.81 1.65 -4.28
C PHE A 36 20.03 0.85 -2.99
N GLY A 37 18.99 0.21 -2.44
CA GLY A 37 19.10 -0.66 -1.27
C GLY A 37 20.04 -1.85 -1.49
N GLN A 38 20.00 -2.48 -2.68
CA GLN A 38 20.88 -3.63 -3.02
C GLN A 38 22.31 -3.21 -3.36
N ALA A 39 22.52 -2.02 -3.94
CA ALA A 39 23.86 -1.57 -4.33
C ALA A 39 24.74 -1.31 -3.11
N ILE A 40 24.17 -0.87 -2.01
CA ILE A 40 24.90 -0.71 -0.73
C ILE A 40 25.32 -2.08 -0.17
N GLN A 41 24.51 -3.12 -0.34
CA GLN A 41 24.90 -4.49 0.03
C GLN A 41 25.93 -5.10 -0.93
N ARG A 42 25.88 -4.78 -2.24
CA ARG A 42 26.78 -5.35 -3.25
C ARG A 42 28.14 -4.67 -3.35
N ALA A 43 28.31 -3.48 -2.83
CA ALA A 43 29.65 -2.89 -2.66
C ALA A 43 30.51 -3.71 -1.69
N GLY A 44 29.89 -4.59 -0.87
CA GLY A 44 30.56 -5.57 -0.02
C GLY A 44 30.69 -6.99 -0.58
N THR A 45 30.02 -7.34 -1.70
CA THR A 45 30.08 -8.71 -2.28
C THR A 45 29.95 -8.70 -3.80
N VAL A 46 30.97 -9.22 -4.48
CA VAL A 46 31.15 -9.19 -5.94
C VAL A 46 30.37 -10.32 -6.64
N LYS A 47 29.72 -9.96 -7.78
CA LYS A 47 29.40 -10.75 -9.01
C LYS A 47 28.32 -11.85 -8.97
N GLY A 48 27.35 -11.67 -9.83
CA GLY A 48 26.54 -12.74 -10.43
C GLY A 48 25.67 -12.21 -11.59
N ARG A 49 25.89 -12.77 -12.78
CA ARG A 49 25.30 -12.43 -14.09
C ARG A 49 23.80 -12.72 -14.21
N GLY A 50 23.09 -11.81 -14.84
CA GLY A 50 22.19 -11.91 -16.00
C GLY A 50 20.98 -12.82 -15.99
N SER A 51 19.80 -12.25 -16.18
CA SER A 51 18.85 -12.65 -17.23
C SER A 51 17.46 -12.09 -16.98
N GLY A 52 16.75 -11.76 -18.06
CA GLY A 52 15.30 -11.73 -18.23
C GLY A 52 14.52 -10.90 -17.19
N GLN A 53 14.38 -9.61 -17.45
CA GLN A 53 13.83 -8.66 -16.49
C GLN A 53 12.31 -8.53 -16.63
N HIS A 54 11.58 -9.16 -15.71
CA HIS A 54 10.30 -8.64 -15.25
C HIS A 54 10.52 -7.97 -13.88
N ALA A 55 9.72 -6.95 -13.53
CA ALA A 55 9.78 -6.32 -12.23
C ALA A 55 9.70 -7.40 -11.14
N LYS A 56 10.59 -7.34 -10.14
CA LYS A 56 10.57 -8.31 -9.02
C LYS A 56 9.28 -8.22 -8.18
N SER A 57 8.54 -7.11 -8.32
CA SER A 57 7.23 -6.89 -7.71
C SER A 57 6.09 -7.64 -8.40
N ASP A 58 6.21 -7.94 -9.70
CA ASP A 58 5.14 -8.55 -10.50
C ASP A 58 5.38 -10.06 -10.62
N TRP A 59 4.78 -10.84 -9.75
CA TRP A 59 4.97 -12.28 -9.70
C TRP A 59 3.82 -13.08 -10.34
N MET A 60 2.60 -12.51 -10.45
CA MET A 60 1.48 -13.14 -11.13
C MET A 60 1.64 -13.06 -12.64
N GLU A 61 1.32 -14.14 -13.35
CA GLU A 61 1.39 -14.20 -14.81
C GLU A 61 0.50 -13.14 -15.48
N MET A 62 -0.62 -12.81 -14.85
CA MET A 62 -1.56 -11.78 -15.29
C MET A 62 -1.00 -10.36 -15.13
N GLU A 63 -0.20 -10.10 -14.09
CA GLU A 63 0.54 -8.84 -13.91
C GLU A 63 1.54 -8.63 -15.03
N LYS A 64 2.31 -9.67 -15.35
CA LYS A 64 3.30 -9.66 -16.43
C LYS A 64 2.69 -9.46 -17.82
N GLN A 65 1.54 -10.11 -18.09
CA GLN A 65 0.85 -10.01 -19.37
C GLN A 65 0.18 -8.66 -19.59
N ARG A 66 -0.34 -8.03 -18.55
CA ARG A 66 -1.06 -6.74 -18.62
C ARG A 66 -0.20 -5.53 -18.25
N GLY A 67 0.98 -5.74 -17.64
CA GLY A 67 1.87 -4.66 -17.20
C GLY A 67 1.29 -3.81 -16.07
N ILE A 68 0.43 -4.39 -15.22
CA ILE A 68 -0.20 -3.74 -14.07
C ILE A 68 0.06 -4.55 -12.80
N SER A 69 0.40 -3.87 -11.70
CA SER A 69 0.50 -4.51 -10.40
C SER A 69 -0.90 -4.73 -9.82
N ILE A 70 -1.21 -5.98 -9.48
CA ILE A 70 -2.52 -6.42 -8.97
C ILE A 70 -2.49 -6.55 -7.46
N THR A 71 -1.35 -6.96 -6.90
CA THR A 71 -1.19 -7.23 -5.48
C THR A 71 -0.08 -6.40 -4.86
N THR A 72 -0.20 -6.12 -3.55
CA THR A 72 0.87 -5.48 -2.78
C THR A 72 2.05 -6.43 -2.62
N SER A 73 3.25 -5.96 -2.91
CA SER A 73 4.50 -6.65 -2.59
C SER A 73 5.13 -6.04 -1.35
N VAL A 74 5.70 -6.87 -0.49
CA VAL A 74 6.45 -6.43 0.70
C VAL A 74 7.92 -6.72 0.46
N MET A 75 8.78 -5.74 0.69
CA MET A 75 10.22 -5.83 0.49
C MET A 75 10.94 -5.12 1.62
N GLN A 76 11.96 -5.76 2.17
CA GLN A 76 12.78 -5.21 3.24
C GLN A 76 14.24 -5.10 2.75
N PHE A 77 14.89 -3.99 3.08
CA PHE A 77 16.30 -3.77 2.74
C PHE A 77 16.93 -2.72 3.66
N PRO A 78 18.23 -2.83 3.94
CA PRO A 78 18.96 -1.78 4.65
C PRO A 78 19.25 -0.60 3.71
N TYR A 79 19.12 0.63 4.22
CA TYR A 79 19.54 1.85 3.54
C TYR A 79 19.99 2.87 4.59
N ALA A 80 21.18 3.45 4.41
CA ALA A 80 21.85 4.25 5.44
C ALA A 80 21.87 3.48 6.79
N ASP A 81 21.50 4.10 7.88
CA ASP A 81 21.43 3.46 9.20
C ASP A 81 20.05 2.87 9.52
N CYS A 82 19.16 2.78 8.52
CA CYS A 82 17.78 2.33 8.65
C CYS A 82 17.56 0.93 8.04
N LEU A 83 16.57 0.24 8.57
CA LEU A 83 15.96 -0.92 7.93
C LEU A 83 14.62 -0.50 7.34
N VAL A 84 14.54 -0.52 6.03
CA VAL A 84 13.39 -0.03 5.28
C VAL A 84 12.45 -1.17 4.93
N ASN A 85 11.18 -1.02 5.27
CA ASN A 85 10.09 -1.90 4.86
C ASN A 85 9.27 -1.16 3.79
N LEU A 86 9.38 -1.59 2.54
CA LEU A 86 8.65 -1.04 1.41
C LEU A 86 7.45 -1.91 1.09
N LEU A 87 6.27 -1.30 1.04
CA LEU A 87 5.03 -1.91 0.59
C LEU A 87 4.63 -1.28 -0.75
N ASP A 88 4.83 -2.04 -1.83
CA ASP A 88 4.43 -1.60 -3.18
C ASP A 88 2.97 -1.92 -3.41
N THR A 89 2.11 -0.91 -3.46
CA THR A 89 0.65 -1.06 -3.57
C THR A 89 0.20 -1.24 -5.02
N PRO A 90 -0.98 -1.86 -5.28
CA PRO A 90 -1.56 -1.86 -6.63
C PRO A 90 -1.80 -0.45 -7.15
N GLY A 91 -1.42 -0.19 -8.42
CA GLY A 91 -1.67 1.10 -9.06
C GLY A 91 -3.12 1.28 -9.52
N HIS A 92 -3.76 0.20 -9.96
CA HIS A 92 -5.09 0.24 -10.56
C HIS A 92 -6.21 0.39 -9.51
N GLU A 93 -7.23 1.21 -9.82
CA GLU A 93 -8.33 1.50 -8.89
C GLU A 93 -9.18 0.27 -8.52
N ASP A 94 -9.28 -0.71 -9.40
CA ASP A 94 -10.00 -1.96 -9.15
C ASP A 94 -9.45 -2.75 -7.95
N PHE A 95 -8.21 -2.45 -7.52
CA PHE A 95 -7.55 -3.07 -6.36
C PHE A 95 -7.41 -2.11 -5.17
N SER A 96 -8.31 -1.14 -5.06
CA SER A 96 -8.30 -0.11 -4.02
C SER A 96 -8.31 -0.66 -2.61
N GLU A 97 -9.08 -1.72 -2.34
CA GLU A 97 -9.18 -2.31 -1.01
C GLU A 97 -7.84 -2.83 -0.51
N ASP A 98 -7.06 -3.51 -1.38
CA ASP A 98 -5.73 -3.99 -1.02
C ASP A 98 -4.79 -2.82 -0.68
N THR A 99 -4.87 -1.74 -1.46
CA THR A 99 -4.14 -0.51 -1.17
C THR A 99 -4.54 0.08 0.17
N TYR A 100 -5.83 0.21 0.45
CA TYR A 100 -6.31 0.82 1.71
C TYR A 100 -5.91 0.00 2.94
N ARG A 101 -6.01 -1.33 2.87
CA ARG A 101 -5.53 -2.22 3.94
C ARG A 101 -4.03 -2.11 4.13
N THR A 102 -3.26 -2.04 3.05
CA THR A 102 -1.80 -1.86 3.10
C THR A 102 -1.41 -0.55 3.75
N LEU A 103 -2.14 0.54 3.47
CA LEU A 103 -1.90 1.85 4.10
C LEU A 103 -2.12 1.83 5.61
N THR A 104 -2.87 0.87 6.17
CA THR A 104 -2.99 0.72 7.62
C THR A 104 -1.72 0.18 8.28
N ALA A 105 -0.86 -0.48 7.52
CA ALA A 105 0.36 -1.10 8.02
C ALA A 105 1.60 -0.21 7.94
N VAL A 106 1.51 0.98 7.31
CA VAL A 106 2.67 1.88 7.12
C VAL A 106 2.66 3.08 8.04
N ASP A 107 3.83 3.70 8.22
CA ASP A 107 4.01 4.90 9.04
C ASP A 107 4.23 6.16 8.18
N CYS A 108 4.49 5.98 6.89
CA CYS A 108 4.71 7.06 5.92
C CYS A 108 4.28 6.60 4.53
N CYS A 109 4.01 7.54 3.63
CA CYS A 109 3.76 7.27 2.21
C CYS A 109 4.72 8.06 1.33
N LEU A 110 5.10 7.45 0.23
CA LEU A 110 5.74 8.12 -0.90
C LEU A 110 4.70 8.32 -1.99
N MET A 111 4.31 9.56 -2.22
CA MET A 111 3.40 9.94 -3.30
C MET A 111 4.19 10.26 -4.57
N VAL A 112 3.88 9.55 -5.66
CA VAL A 112 4.52 9.76 -6.96
C VAL A 112 3.55 10.47 -7.88
N ILE A 113 3.97 11.62 -8.39
CA ILE A 113 3.20 12.46 -9.32
C ILE A 113 3.94 12.52 -10.67
N ASP A 114 3.21 12.33 -11.75
CA ASP A 114 3.70 12.62 -13.10
C ASP A 114 3.74 14.14 -13.28
N ALA A 115 4.93 14.72 -13.40
CA ALA A 115 5.11 16.17 -13.48
C ALA A 115 4.47 16.81 -14.74
N ALA A 116 4.17 16.00 -15.77
CA ALA A 116 3.44 16.48 -16.95
C ALA A 116 1.91 16.51 -16.74
N LYS A 117 1.38 15.64 -15.86
CA LYS A 117 -0.07 15.51 -15.65
C LYS A 117 -0.57 16.22 -14.39
N GLY A 118 0.22 16.25 -13.32
CA GLY A 118 -0.16 16.81 -12.04
C GLY A 118 -1.03 15.86 -11.21
N VAL A 119 -2.02 16.41 -10.50
CA VAL A 119 -2.91 15.66 -9.62
C VAL A 119 -4.00 14.96 -10.43
N GLU A 120 -4.05 13.65 -10.34
CA GLU A 120 -5.03 12.80 -11.03
C GLU A 120 -6.01 12.17 -10.04
N ASP A 121 -7.16 11.67 -10.51
CA ASP A 121 -8.27 11.20 -9.67
C ASP A 121 -7.86 10.15 -8.62
N ARG A 122 -6.99 9.22 -9.01
CA ARG A 122 -6.49 8.21 -8.08
C ARG A 122 -5.67 8.80 -6.94
N THR A 123 -4.87 9.82 -7.22
CA THR A 123 -4.09 10.55 -6.22
C THR A 123 -5.01 11.19 -5.17
N ARG A 124 -6.13 11.80 -5.60
CA ARG A 124 -7.14 12.39 -4.69
C ARG A 124 -7.74 11.34 -3.75
N LYS A 125 -8.18 10.20 -4.31
CA LYS A 125 -8.77 9.10 -3.52
C LYS A 125 -7.77 8.52 -2.51
N LEU A 126 -6.51 8.33 -2.89
CA LEU A 126 -5.47 7.83 -2.00
C LEU A 126 -5.17 8.83 -0.88
N MET A 127 -5.17 10.11 -1.20
CA MET A 127 -4.97 11.16 -0.20
C MET A 127 -6.09 11.20 0.84
N GLU A 128 -7.34 10.98 0.46
CA GLU A 128 -8.45 10.87 1.41
C GLU A 128 -8.22 9.75 2.43
N VAL A 129 -7.68 8.62 1.98
CA VAL A 129 -7.40 7.47 2.86
C VAL A 129 -6.23 7.75 3.80
N THR A 130 -5.13 8.34 3.30
CA THR A 130 -3.98 8.67 4.15
C THR A 130 -4.34 9.67 5.24
N ARG A 131 -5.28 10.59 4.96
CA ARG A 131 -5.78 11.57 5.92
C ARG A 131 -6.58 10.99 7.08
N LEU A 132 -7.21 9.84 6.91
CA LEU A 132 -7.92 9.18 8.02
C LEU A 132 -6.99 8.86 9.20
N ARG A 133 -5.68 8.91 8.98
CA ARG A 133 -4.65 8.58 9.96
C ARG A 133 -3.54 9.62 10.07
N ASP A 134 -3.69 10.76 9.41
CA ASP A 134 -2.69 11.82 9.34
C ASP A 134 -1.30 11.28 8.96
N THR A 135 -1.28 10.32 8.00
CA THR A 135 -0.05 9.64 7.58
C THR A 135 0.89 10.64 6.90
N PRO A 136 2.14 10.77 7.36
CA PRO A 136 3.14 11.62 6.71
C PRO A 136 3.39 11.22 5.26
N ILE A 137 3.54 12.20 4.36
CA ILE A 137 3.69 11.98 2.92
C ILE A 137 4.90 12.73 2.39
N LEU A 138 5.81 12.00 1.73
CA LEU A 138 6.82 12.59 0.84
C LEU A 138 6.27 12.58 -0.59
N THR A 139 6.59 13.61 -1.36
CA THR A 139 6.17 13.72 -2.76
C THR A 139 7.38 13.67 -3.69
N PHE A 140 7.29 12.83 -4.72
CA PHE A 140 8.26 12.74 -5.80
C PHE A 140 7.61 13.14 -7.13
N MET A 141 8.05 14.27 -7.70
CA MET A 141 7.66 14.74 -9.02
C MET A 141 8.52 14.04 -10.07
N ASN A 142 7.92 13.09 -10.78
CA ASN A 142 8.59 12.16 -11.66
C ASN A 142 8.50 12.57 -13.13
N LYS A 143 9.36 11.99 -13.95
CA LYS A 143 9.39 12.07 -15.43
C LYS A 143 9.93 13.39 -15.99
N LEU A 144 10.87 14.01 -15.29
CA LEU A 144 11.54 15.23 -15.80
C LEU A 144 12.37 15.01 -17.08
N ASP A 145 12.58 13.76 -17.48
CA ASP A 145 13.15 13.38 -18.78
C ASP A 145 12.21 13.67 -19.97
N ARG A 146 11.01 14.15 -19.70
CA ARG A 146 9.99 14.57 -20.68
C ARG A 146 9.60 16.02 -20.47
N GLU A 147 8.91 16.59 -21.46
CA GLU A 147 8.28 17.90 -21.29
C GLU A 147 7.24 17.82 -20.17
N VAL A 148 7.36 18.69 -19.19
CA VAL A 148 6.50 18.76 -18.00
C VAL A 148 5.87 20.13 -17.86
N ARG A 149 4.88 20.25 -16.99
CA ARG A 149 4.27 21.52 -16.61
C ARG A 149 5.23 22.31 -15.71
N ASP A 150 4.96 23.60 -15.56
CA ASP A 150 5.69 24.43 -14.62
C ASP A 150 5.67 23.82 -13.21
N PRO A 151 6.82 23.62 -12.56
CA PRO A 151 6.90 23.02 -11.22
C PRO A 151 6.09 23.77 -10.16
N MET A 152 6.04 25.11 -10.23
CA MET A 152 5.22 25.92 -9.31
C MET A 152 3.74 25.64 -9.50
N GLU A 153 3.26 25.61 -10.75
CA GLU A 153 1.86 25.30 -11.04
C GLU A 153 1.45 23.92 -10.55
N VAL A 154 2.32 22.92 -10.69
CA VAL A 154 2.03 21.56 -10.20
C VAL A 154 2.00 21.51 -8.69
N MET A 155 2.89 22.21 -7.99
CA MET A 155 2.86 22.32 -6.52
C MET A 155 1.59 23.04 -6.04
N ASP A 156 1.23 24.17 -6.66
CA ASP A 156 -0.01 24.89 -6.34
C ASP A 156 -1.25 23.99 -6.53
N GLU A 157 -1.25 23.14 -7.56
CA GLU A 157 -2.33 22.18 -7.79
C GLU A 157 -2.38 21.12 -6.67
N VAL A 158 -1.22 20.60 -6.24
CA VAL A 158 -1.12 19.66 -5.11
C VAL A 158 -1.66 20.32 -3.83
N GLU A 159 -1.26 21.53 -3.51
CA GLU A 159 -1.72 22.25 -2.33
C GLU A 159 -3.23 22.51 -2.37
N ARG A 160 -3.73 22.98 -3.50
CA ARG A 160 -5.15 23.29 -3.68
C ARG A 160 -6.02 22.04 -3.62
N GLU A 161 -5.65 20.97 -4.30
CA GLU A 161 -6.50 19.79 -4.47
C GLU A 161 -6.31 18.77 -3.37
N LEU A 162 -5.08 18.58 -2.92
CA LEU A 162 -4.79 17.61 -1.87
C LEU A 162 -4.76 18.23 -0.46
N LYS A 163 -4.87 19.55 -0.33
CA LYS A 163 -4.88 20.28 0.95
C LYS A 163 -3.67 19.97 1.84
N ILE A 164 -2.49 19.88 1.26
CA ILE A 164 -1.23 19.65 1.93
C ILE A 164 -0.22 20.69 1.45
N MET A 165 0.52 21.32 2.34
CA MET A 165 1.54 22.30 1.99
C MET A 165 2.75 21.62 1.33
N CYS A 166 3.28 22.21 0.26
CA CYS A 166 4.45 21.72 -0.46
C CYS A 166 5.71 22.47 -0.03
N ALA A 167 6.70 21.74 0.50
CA ALA A 167 8.04 22.29 0.81
C ALA A 167 9.05 21.71 -0.18
N PRO A 168 9.49 22.45 -1.20
CA PRO A 168 10.46 21.93 -2.16
C PRO A 168 11.84 21.73 -1.51
N ILE A 169 12.37 20.52 -1.65
CA ILE A 169 13.69 20.13 -1.17
C ILE A 169 14.71 20.20 -2.30
N THR A 170 14.31 19.72 -3.47
CA THR A 170 15.10 19.88 -4.70
C THR A 170 14.29 20.68 -5.71
N TRP A 171 14.97 21.36 -6.64
CA TRP A 171 14.36 22.12 -7.71
C TRP A 171 14.93 21.71 -9.07
N PRO A 172 14.12 21.48 -10.10
CA PRO A 172 14.60 20.99 -11.39
C PRO A 172 15.31 22.10 -12.18
N ILE A 173 16.28 21.71 -12.99
CA ILE A 173 16.98 22.59 -13.93
C ILE A 173 16.64 22.13 -15.34
N GLY A 174 15.70 22.82 -15.97
CA GLY A 174 15.12 22.42 -17.24
C GLY A 174 14.24 21.17 -17.17
N CYS A 175 13.72 20.74 -18.32
CA CYS A 175 12.93 19.51 -18.45
C CYS A 175 13.10 18.90 -19.84
N GLY A 176 12.67 17.66 -20.04
CA GLY A 176 12.79 16.97 -21.32
C GLY A 176 14.23 16.90 -21.81
N LYS A 177 14.47 17.38 -23.03
CA LYS A 177 15.82 17.41 -23.62
C LYS A 177 16.76 18.43 -22.97
N SER A 178 16.21 19.44 -22.31
CA SER A 178 16.97 20.47 -21.60
C SER A 178 17.20 20.13 -20.13
N PHE A 179 16.71 18.99 -19.63
CA PHE A 179 16.89 18.57 -18.25
C PHE A 179 18.37 18.37 -17.92
N LYS A 180 18.90 19.18 -17.00
CA LYS A 180 20.31 19.19 -16.59
C LYS A 180 20.56 18.59 -15.22
N GLY A 181 19.53 18.54 -14.37
CA GLY A 181 19.66 18.05 -13.00
C GLY A 181 18.71 18.72 -12.04
N VAL A 182 19.06 18.68 -10.76
CA VAL A 182 18.32 19.35 -9.69
C VAL A 182 19.26 20.14 -8.78
N TYR A 183 18.75 21.25 -8.25
CA TYR A 183 19.38 22.00 -7.19
C TYR A 183 18.74 21.61 -5.84
N HIS A 184 19.55 21.33 -4.83
CA HIS A 184 19.09 21.01 -3.49
C HIS A 184 19.09 22.26 -2.60
N LEU A 185 17.89 22.76 -2.23
CA LEU A 185 17.71 24.06 -1.58
C LEU A 185 18.47 24.18 -0.25
N TYR A 186 18.47 23.12 0.54
CA TYR A 186 19.04 23.12 1.91
C TYR A 186 20.53 22.76 1.97
N LYS A 187 21.08 22.18 0.89
CA LYS A 187 22.52 21.84 0.81
C LYS A 187 23.32 22.86 0.00
N ASP A 188 22.65 23.75 -0.74
CA ASP A 188 23.25 24.67 -1.71
C ASP A 188 24.13 23.91 -2.72
N GLU A 189 23.61 22.80 -3.25
CA GLU A 189 24.31 21.90 -4.15
C GLU A 189 23.46 21.60 -5.39
N THR A 190 24.08 21.67 -6.56
CA THR A 190 23.50 21.22 -7.83
C THR A 190 24.01 19.84 -8.20
N TYR A 191 23.08 18.92 -8.43
CA TYR A 191 23.35 17.56 -8.90
C TYR A 191 23.05 17.47 -10.39
N LEU A 192 24.06 17.15 -11.19
CA LEU A 192 23.94 17.15 -12.65
C LEU A 192 23.51 15.80 -13.19
N TYR A 193 22.52 15.82 -14.07
CA TYR A 193 21.99 14.63 -14.74
C TYR A 193 22.83 14.25 -15.95
N GLN A 194 23.11 12.95 -16.09
CA GLN A 194 23.76 12.38 -17.26
C GLN A 194 22.79 11.40 -17.95
N SER A 195 22.39 11.71 -19.18
CA SER A 195 21.49 10.85 -19.94
C SER A 195 22.16 9.56 -20.41
N GLY A 196 21.47 8.43 -20.36
CA GLY A 196 21.80 7.23 -21.13
C GLY A 196 22.12 5.94 -20.36
N GLN A 197 22.11 5.90 -19.02
CA GLN A 197 22.43 4.66 -18.28
C GLN A 197 21.48 4.38 -17.10
N GLY A 198 20.18 4.23 -17.41
CA GLY A 198 19.15 4.01 -16.38
C GLY A 198 19.25 2.69 -15.59
N HIS A 199 20.25 1.86 -15.80
CA HIS A 199 20.43 0.56 -15.15
C HIS A 199 21.58 0.51 -14.12
N THR A 200 22.35 1.59 -13.99
CA THR A 200 23.47 1.67 -13.04
C THR A 200 23.40 2.93 -12.22
N ILE A 201 23.87 2.88 -10.98
CA ILE A 201 24.07 4.06 -10.14
C ILE A 201 25.20 4.88 -10.76
N GLN A 202 24.90 6.12 -11.10
CA GLN A 202 25.87 7.03 -11.72
C GLN A 202 26.71 7.73 -10.65
N GLU A 203 27.97 8.03 -10.97
CA GLU A 203 28.75 8.98 -10.19
C GLU A 203 28.10 10.37 -10.26
N LYS A 204 27.85 10.96 -9.11
CA LYS A 204 27.22 12.28 -9.01
C LYS A 204 28.26 13.36 -9.32
N ARG A 205 28.01 14.14 -10.36
CA ARG A 205 28.72 15.41 -10.54
C ARG A 205 27.98 16.48 -9.75
N VAL A 206 28.64 17.04 -8.74
CA VAL A 206 28.04 18.02 -7.83
C VAL A 206 28.75 19.36 -8.01
N VAL A 207 27.96 20.44 -8.12
CA VAL A 207 28.46 21.83 -8.11
C VAL A 207 27.89 22.50 -6.86
N LYS A 208 28.77 23.07 -6.02
CA LYS A 208 28.38 23.76 -4.78
C LYS A 208 28.22 25.24 -5.00
N GLY A 209 27.16 25.81 -4.46
CA GLY A 209 26.85 27.22 -4.51
C GLY A 209 26.05 27.64 -5.74
N LEU A 210 24.90 28.30 -5.52
CA LEU A 210 24.02 28.81 -6.57
C LEU A 210 24.69 29.84 -7.49
N ASN A 211 25.61 30.61 -6.93
CA ASN A 211 26.34 31.66 -7.66
C ASN A 211 27.75 31.22 -8.14
N ASN A 212 28.02 29.92 -8.10
CA ASN A 212 29.29 29.38 -8.59
C ASN A 212 29.33 29.41 -10.11
N PRO A 213 30.41 30.01 -10.74
CA PRO A 213 30.56 30.02 -12.19
C PRO A 213 30.60 28.63 -12.83
N ASP A 214 31.00 27.59 -12.07
CA ASP A 214 30.99 26.22 -12.55
C ASP A 214 29.56 25.72 -12.83
N LEU A 215 28.54 26.30 -12.17
CA LEU A 215 27.13 26.01 -12.45
C LEU A 215 26.76 26.52 -13.86
N ASP A 216 27.08 27.79 -14.16
CA ASP A 216 26.80 28.39 -15.45
C ASP A 216 27.51 27.60 -16.58
N ALA A 217 28.78 27.22 -16.36
CA ALA A 217 29.54 26.39 -17.31
C ALA A 217 28.93 24.98 -17.49
N ALA A 218 28.31 24.41 -16.45
CA ALA A 218 27.75 23.05 -16.50
C ALA A 218 26.36 22.97 -17.16
N VAL A 219 25.49 23.94 -16.90
CA VAL A 219 24.07 23.92 -17.34
C VAL A 219 23.81 24.91 -18.48
N GLY A 220 24.66 25.91 -18.68
CA GLY A 220 24.49 27.04 -19.58
C GLY A 220 23.92 28.27 -18.87
N ASP A 221 24.37 29.46 -19.33
CA ASP A 221 24.05 30.75 -18.67
C ASP A 221 22.53 30.98 -18.54
N ASP A 222 21.76 30.67 -19.60
CA ASP A 222 20.31 30.87 -19.64
C ASP A 222 19.60 30.04 -18.57
N LEU A 223 19.92 28.73 -18.47
CA LEU A 223 19.31 27.83 -17.49
C LEU A 223 19.79 28.14 -16.07
N ALA A 224 21.04 28.56 -15.89
CA ALA A 224 21.54 28.98 -14.57
C ALA A 224 20.84 30.24 -14.09
N GLN A 225 20.61 31.23 -14.97
CA GLN A 225 19.86 32.43 -14.63
C GLN A 225 18.38 32.11 -14.34
N GLN A 226 17.74 31.31 -15.18
CA GLN A 226 16.38 30.84 -14.95
C GLN A 226 16.25 30.16 -13.59
N LEU A 227 17.19 29.28 -13.21
CA LEU A 227 17.21 28.63 -11.90
C LEU A 227 17.25 29.65 -10.75
N ARG A 228 18.11 30.68 -10.86
CA ARG A 228 18.22 31.74 -9.84
C ARG A 228 16.91 32.50 -9.68
N ASP A 229 16.29 32.89 -10.82
CA ASP A 229 15.02 33.62 -10.83
C ASP A 229 13.88 32.78 -10.24
N GLU A 230 13.79 31.50 -10.62
CA GLU A 230 12.81 30.57 -10.07
C GLU A 230 13.01 30.34 -8.58
N LEU A 231 14.24 30.15 -8.10
CA LEU A 231 14.52 29.95 -6.68
C LEU A 231 14.19 31.17 -5.81
N GLU A 232 14.37 32.40 -6.33
CA GLU A 232 13.93 33.61 -5.65
C GLU A 232 12.40 33.61 -5.46
N LEU A 233 11.64 33.19 -6.49
CA LEU A 233 10.19 33.04 -6.40
C LEU A 233 9.79 31.94 -5.43
N VAL A 234 10.43 30.77 -5.51
CA VAL A 234 10.17 29.62 -4.63
C VAL A 234 10.40 29.97 -3.17
N GLN A 235 11.51 30.63 -2.85
CA GLN A 235 11.83 31.05 -1.48
C GLN A 235 10.85 32.10 -0.95
N GLY A 236 10.24 32.90 -1.82
CA GLY A 236 9.21 33.87 -1.43
C GLY A 236 7.81 33.31 -1.31
N ALA A 237 7.49 32.24 -2.03
CA ALA A 237 6.14 31.69 -2.17
C ALA A 237 5.91 30.38 -1.41
N SER A 238 6.94 29.54 -1.28
CA SER A 238 6.80 28.23 -0.63
C SER A 238 7.25 28.27 0.84
N PRO A 239 6.61 27.51 1.73
CA PRO A 239 7.04 27.38 3.10
C PRO A 239 8.39 26.64 3.17
N GLU A 240 9.19 26.97 4.17
CA GLU A 240 10.34 26.13 4.55
C GLU A 240 9.86 24.78 5.07
N PHE A 241 10.68 23.74 4.91
CA PHE A 241 10.35 22.42 5.44
C PHE A 241 10.31 22.44 6.96
N ASP A 242 9.16 22.05 7.49
CA ASP A 242 8.91 21.87 8.93
C ASP A 242 8.63 20.37 9.18
N HIS A 243 9.49 19.76 9.97
CA HIS A 243 9.40 18.34 10.29
C HIS A 243 8.15 18.00 11.11
N ASP A 244 7.72 18.86 12.03
CA ASP A 244 6.53 18.62 12.85
C ASP A 244 5.27 18.69 12.00
N ALA A 245 5.18 19.66 11.09
CA ALA A 245 4.10 19.75 10.12
C ALA A 245 4.07 18.55 9.15
N PHE A 246 5.25 18.04 8.76
CA PHE A 246 5.35 16.81 7.96
C PHE A 246 4.82 15.59 8.74
N ILE A 247 5.25 15.40 9.99
CA ILE A 247 4.77 14.29 10.84
C ILE A 247 3.27 14.38 11.10
N ALA A 248 2.71 15.58 11.20
CA ALA A 248 1.28 15.82 11.35
C ALA A 248 0.46 15.58 10.05
N GLY A 249 1.12 15.30 8.92
CA GLY A 249 0.45 15.12 7.62
C GLY A 249 -0.02 16.42 6.98
N GLU A 250 0.43 17.58 7.47
CA GLU A 250 0.05 18.92 6.99
C GLU A 250 0.97 19.44 5.89
N MET A 251 2.20 18.93 5.84
CA MET A 251 3.24 19.34 4.89
C MET A 251 3.87 18.12 4.20
N THR A 252 4.22 18.29 2.92
CA THR A 252 4.96 17.29 2.15
C THR A 252 6.28 17.88 1.63
N PRO A 253 7.44 17.26 1.93
CA PRO A 253 8.68 17.60 1.25
C PRO A 253 8.61 17.10 -0.19
N VAL A 254 8.98 17.97 -1.14
CA VAL A 254 8.87 17.70 -2.58
C VAL A 254 10.24 17.51 -3.20
N PHE A 255 10.42 16.38 -3.87
CA PHE A 255 11.61 16.02 -4.63
C PHE A 255 11.29 15.93 -6.12
N PHE A 256 12.23 16.31 -6.97
CA PHE A 256 12.11 16.26 -8.40
C PHE A 256 13.13 15.30 -9.01
N GLY A 257 12.72 14.55 -10.05
CA GLY A 257 13.63 13.63 -10.71
C GLY A 257 13.01 12.84 -11.86
N THR A 258 13.74 11.84 -12.29
CA THR A 258 13.28 10.85 -13.27
C THR A 258 13.66 9.44 -12.82
N ALA A 259 12.66 8.64 -12.50
CA ALA A 259 12.87 7.25 -12.11
C ALA A 259 13.48 6.44 -13.28
N LEU A 260 13.03 6.69 -14.52
CA LEU A 260 13.56 6.02 -15.69
C LEU A 260 15.07 6.33 -15.88
N GLY A 261 15.45 7.58 -15.67
CA GLY A 261 16.84 8.04 -15.72
C GLY A 261 17.67 7.70 -14.47
N ASN A 262 17.08 7.05 -13.47
CA ASN A 262 17.70 6.74 -12.19
C ASN A 262 18.29 7.97 -11.47
N PHE A 263 17.58 9.09 -11.51
CA PHE A 263 18.04 10.37 -11.01
C PHE A 263 17.08 11.03 -10.03
N GLY A 264 17.59 11.52 -8.91
CA GLY A 264 16.83 12.17 -7.84
C GLY A 264 16.14 11.19 -6.87
N VAL A 265 16.14 9.88 -7.16
CA VAL A 265 15.55 8.85 -6.29
C VAL A 265 16.33 8.70 -4.99
N ASP A 266 17.64 8.85 -5.04
CA ASP A 266 18.52 8.82 -3.87
C ASP A 266 18.27 9.99 -2.92
N HIS A 267 18.06 11.22 -3.43
CA HIS A 267 17.70 12.36 -2.58
C HIS A 267 16.37 12.15 -1.86
N MET A 268 15.41 11.55 -2.54
CA MET A 268 14.12 11.19 -1.94
C MET A 268 14.28 10.09 -0.89
N LEU A 269 15.13 9.08 -1.13
CA LEU A 269 15.43 8.02 -0.15
C LEU A 269 16.16 8.56 1.08
N ASP A 270 17.13 9.46 0.88
CA ASP A 270 17.80 10.16 1.98
C ASP A 270 16.76 10.90 2.83
N GLY A 271 15.89 11.71 2.21
CA GLY A 271 14.81 12.40 2.89
C GLY A 271 13.85 11.44 3.62
N LEU A 272 13.53 10.30 3.02
CA LEU A 272 12.67 9.30 3.65
C LEU A 272 13.33 8.70 4.90
N THR A 273 14.61 8.33 4.84
CA THR A 273 15.30 7.75 6.01
C THR A 273 15.55 8.76 7.10
N ASP A 274 15.81 10.02 6.73
CA ASP A 274 16.09 11.10 7.69
C ASP A 274 14.83 11.60 8.40
N TRP A 275 13.70 11.70 7.70
CA TRP A 275 12.51 12.41 8.19
C TRP A 275 11.30 11.52 8.45
N ALA A 276 11.16 10.38 7.76
CA ALA A 276 10.03 9.48 8.03
C ALA A 276 10.07 9.01 9.50
N PRO A 277 8.90 8.90 10.16
CA PRO A 277 8.86 8.50 11.54
C PRO A 277 9.36 7.07 11.73
N SER A 278 9.95 6.78 12.88
CA SER A 278 10.02 5.44 13.43
C SER A 278 8.59 4.91 13.65
N PRO A 279 8.40 3.61 13.94
CA PRO A 279 7.07 3.03 14.04
C PRO A 279 6.14 3.82 14.96
N MET A 280 5.03 4.28 14.39
CA MET A 280 4.05 5.14 15.07
C MET A 280 3.08 4.31 15.93
N PRO A 281 2.48 4.89 16.99
CA PRO A 281 1.45 4.25 17.79
C PRO A 281 0.25 3.76 16.96
N ARG A 282 -0.40 2.69 17.41
CA ARG A 282 -1.60 2.13 16.77
C ARG A 282 -2.75 2.02 17.76
N LYS A 283 -3.95 2.40 17.31
CA LYS A 283 -5.16 2.30 18.11
C LYS A 283 -5.66 0.86 18.13
N ALA A 284 -6.02 0.40 19.32
CA ALA A 284 -6.81 -0.81 19.56
C ALA A 284 -8.14 -0.42 20.22
N GLU A 285 -9.10 -1.35 20.30
CA GLU A 285 -10.42 -1.08 20.89
C GLU A 285 -10.32 -0.59 22.35
N SER A 286 -9.35 -1.10 23.11
CA SER A 286 -9.20 -0.79 24.54
C SER A 286 -8.21 0.32 24.84
N ARG A 287 -7.20 0.54 23.99
CA ARG A 287 -6.12 1.51 24.21
C ARG A 287 -5.29 1.77 22.97
N GLU A 288 -4.40 2.74 23.05
CA GLU A 288 -3.32 2.92 22.09
C GLU A 288 -2.10 2.09 22.49
N VAL A 289 -1.40 1.52 21.49
CA VAL A 289 -0.20 0.70 21.66
C VAL A 289 0.97 1.43 21.02
N VAL A 290 2.05 1.63 21.79
CA VAL A 290 3.28 2.28 21.29
C VAL A 290 4.34 1.23 20.93
N ALA A 291 5.14 1.54 19.92
CA ALA A 291 6.14 0.62 19.36
C ALA A 291 7.21 0.19 20.38
N THR A 292 7.46 1.01 21.40
CA THR A 292 8.46 0.76 22.44
C THR A 292 7.99 -0.13 23.58
N GLU A 293 6.75 -0.63 23.57
CA GLU A 293 6.31 -1.62 24.58
C GLU A 293 7.06 -2.95 24.44
N GLU A 294 7.42 -3.57 25.57
CA GLU A 294 8.19 -4.82 25.61
C GLU A 294 7.38 -6.02 25.09
N LYS A 295 6.06 -6.03 25.36
CA LYS A 295 5.19 -7.12 24.94
C LYS A 295 4.90 -7.06 23.46
N PHE A 296 5.04 -8.21 22.82
CA PHE A 296 4.72 -8.35 21.41
C PHE A 296 3.23 -8.12 21.15
N SER A 297 2.96 -7.34 20.12
CA SER A 297 1.66 -7.26 19.47
C SER A 297 1.78 -6.98 17.98
N GLY A 298 0.84 -7.49 17.20
CA GLY A 298 0.78 -7.25 15.76
C GLY A 298 -0.59 -7.57 15.19
N PHE A 299 -0.86 -7.08 14.00
CA PHE A 299 -2.12 -7.33 13.29
C PHE A 299 -1.89 -7.74 11.84
N VAL A 300 -2.79 -8.58 11.34
CA VAL A 300 -2.79 -9.06 9.96
C VAL A 300 -3.57 -8.08 9.08
N PHE A 301 -2.91 -7.51 8.09
CA PHE A 301 -3.52 -6.56 7.16
C PHE A 301 -3.79 -7.16 5.77
N LYS A 302 -3.15 -8.30 5.45
CA LYS A 302 -3.26 -8.94 4.15
C LYS A 302 -3.05 -10.44 4.25
N ILE A 303 -3.76 -11.20 3.41
CA ILE A 303 -3.50 -12.62 3.17
C ILE A 303 -3.29 -12.83 1.68
N GLN A 304 -2.30 -13.63 1.33
CA GLN A 304 -1.98 -13.96 -0.05
C GLN A 304 -1.66 -15.43 -0.20
N ALA A 305 -2.32 -16.10 -1.16
CA ALA A 305 -2.06 -17.49 -1.48
C ALA A 305 -1.16 -17.62 -2.71
N ASN A 306 -0.52 -18.79 -2.81
CA ASN A 306 0.21 -19.24 -4.00
C ASN A 306 1.28 -18.28 -4.51
N MET A 307 1.99 -17.60 -3.60
CA MET A 307 3.14 -16.75 -3.96
C MET A 307 4.27 -17.57 -4.59
N ASP A 308 4.40 -18.85 -4.25
CA ASP A 308 5.24 -19.80 -4.96
C ASP A 308 4.35 -20.76 -5.77
N PRO A 309 4.44 -20.78 -7.11
CA PRO A 309 3.65 -21.68 -7.94
C PRO A 309 3.89 -23.17 -7.66
N LYS A 310 5.03 -23.51 -7.06
CA LYS A 310 5.40 -24.88 -6.70
C LYS A 310 4.83 -25.33 -5.36
N HIS A 311 4.50 -24.39 -4.50
CA HIS A 311 3.98 -24.62 -3.16
C HIS A 311 2.63 -23.91 -3.01
N ARG A 312 1.57 -24.66 -2.70
CA ARG A 312 0.23 -24.09 -2.40
C ARG A 312 0.24 -23.52 -0.96
N ASP A 313 1.04 -22.49 -0.76
CA ASP A 313 1.13 -21.81 0.53
C ASP A 313 0.22 -20.59 0.60
N ARG A 314 -0.20 -20.25 1.79
CA ARG A 314 -0.91 -19.01 2.11
C ARG A 314 -0.11 -18.29 3.18
N ILE A 315 0.17 -17.03 2.92
CA ILE A 315 0.92 -16.17 3.84
C ILE A 315 0.00 -15.06 4.34
N ALA A 316 -0.09 -14.93 5.65
CA ALA A 316 -0.71 -13.80 6.31
C ALA A 316 0.38 -12.76 6.64
N PHE A 317 0.26 -11.57 6.07
CA PHE A 317 1.18 -10.47 6.32
C PHE A 317 0.78 -9.75 7.59
N MET A 318 1.66 -9.77 8.57
CA MET A 318 1.45 -9.15 9.87
C MET A 318 2.39 -7.97 10.08
N ARG A 319 1.83 -6.82 10.45
CA ARG A 319 2.57 -5.67 10.95
C ARG A 319 2.83 -5.87 12.43
N ILE A 320 4.08 -5.84 12.85
CA ILE A 320 4.46 -5.80 14.26
C ILE A 320 4.27 -4.37 14.77
N VAL A 321 3.46 -4.22 15.81
CA VAL A 321 3.15 -2.91 16.42
C VAL A 321 4.04 -2.65 17.62
N SER A 322 4.30 -3.65 18.46
CA SER A 322 5.13 -3.53 19.65
C SER A 322 5.93 -4.81 19.91
N GLY A 323 6.98 -4.68 20.70
CA GLY A 323 7.82 -5.79 21.14
C GLY A 323 8.68 -6.40 20.04
N THR A 324 9.10 -7.63 20.28
CA THR A 324 9.98 -8.39 19.39
C THR A 324 9.38 -9.75 19.10
N TYR A 325 9.33 -10.12 17.81
CA TYR A 325 9.13 -11.49 17.41
C TYR A 325 10.45 -12.23 17.53
N SER A 326 10.42 -13.41 18.13
CA SER A 326 11.52 -14.37 18.09
C SER A 326 10.99 -15.73 17.66
N LYS A 327 11.77 -16.44 16.84
CA LYS A 327 11.39 -17.73 16.27
C LYS A 327 10.93 -18.72 17.33
N GLY A 328 9.78 -19.32 17.09
CA GLY A 328 9.19 -20.30 18.00
C GLY A 328 8.45 -19.69 19.21
N MET A 329 8.32 -18.35 19.27
CA MET A 329 7.59 -17.73 20.37
C MET A 329 6.12 -18.12 20.35
N LYS A 330 5.54 -18.15 21.56
CA LYS A 330 4.12 -18.40 21.78
C LYS A 330 3.36 -17.08 21.70
N MET A 331 2.34 -17.02 20.85
CA MET A 331 1.46 -15.86 20.70
C MET A 331 0.01 -16.26 20.96
N ARG A 332 -0.76 -15.33 21.55
CA ARG A 332 -2.21 -15.44 21.64
C ARG A 332 -2.84 -14.94 20.36
N HIS A 333 -3.55 -15.80 19.65
CA HIS A 333 -4.42 -15.44 18.55
C HIS A 333 -5.75 -14.95 19.15
N VAL A 334 -5.93 -13.65 19.22
CA VAL A 334 -6.98 -13.02 20.06
C VAL A 334 -8.37 -13.43 19.61
N ARG A 335 -8.71 -13.37 18.32
CA ARG A 335 -10.05 -13.69 17.79
C ARG A 335 -10.50 -15.11 18.17
N ILE A 336 -9.61 -16.10 18.08
CA ILE A 336 -9.96 -17.48 18.41
C ILE A 336 -9.67 -17.86 19.87
N GLY A 337 -9.09 -16.95 20.66
CA GLY A 337 -8.81 -17.15 22.10
C GLY A 337 -7.80 -18.27 22.38
N LYS A 338 -6.91 -18.58 21.43
CA LYS A 338 -5.94 -19.68 21.53
C LYS A 338 -4.51 -19.19 21.43
N ASP A 339 -3.66 -19.85 22.17
CA ASP A 339 -2.22 -19.68 22.04
C ASP A 339 -1.66 -20.57 20.92
N VAL A 340 -0.85 -19.99 20.07
CA VAL A 340 -0.21 -20.66 18.93
C VAL A 340 1.30 -20.41 18.96
N ASN A 341 2.08 -21.44 18.58
CA ASN A 341 3.53 -21.28 18.42
C ASN A 341 3.81 -20.89 16.97
N ILE A 342 4.59 -19.83 16.77
CA ILE A 342 5.01 -19.38 15.45
C ILE A 342 6.48 -19.72 15.26
N SER A 343 6.74 -20.83 14.55
CA SER A 343 8.08 -21.37 14.35
C SER A 343 8.70 -21.01 12.99
N ASP A 344 7.90 -20.55 12.05
CA ASP A 344 8.24 -20.47 10.64
C ASP A 344 7.77 -19.14 9.98
N ALA A 345 7.80 -18.06 10.74
CA ALA A 345 7.57 -16.74 10.17
C ALA A 345 8.67 -16.40 9.15
N VAL A 346 8.29 -15.65 8.10
CA VAL A 346 9.20 -15.25 7.03
C VAL A 346 9.31 -13.72 6.96
N THR A 347 10.48 -13.24 6.59
CA THR A 347 10.74 -11.86 6.16
C THR A 347 10.95 -11.84 4.64
N PHE A 348 10.89 -10.64 4.06
CA PHE A 348 10.89 -10.44 2.60
C PHE A 348 12.09 -9.58 2.20
N MET A 349 13.31 -10.15 2.32
CA MET A 349 14.55 -9.45 2.01
C MET A 349 14.70 -9.29 0.49
N ALA A 350 14.62 -8.05 0.01
CA ALA A 350 14.78 -7.70 -1.42
C ALA A 350 13.91 -8.54 -2.39
N GLY A 351 12.75 -9.03 -1.90
CA GLY A 351 11.82 -9.86 -2.66
C GLY A 351 12.04 -11.37 -2.53
N ASP A 352 13.08 -11.80 -1.84
CA ASP A 352 13.27 -13.21 -1.48
C ASP A 352 12.75 -13.47 -0.07
N ARG A 353 12.20 -14.67 0.15
CA ARG A 353 11.72 -15.08 1.46
C ARG A 353 12.85 -15.66 2.27
N GLU A 354 13.03 -15.15 3.47
CA GLU A 354 13.96 -15.68 4.44
C GLU A 354 13.22 -16.03 5.73
N GLN A 355 13.68 -17.06 6.44
CA GLN A 355 13.11 -17.38 7.73
C GLN A 355 13.48 -16.27 8.72
N ALA A 356 12.47 -15.71 9.40
CA ALA A 356 12.68 -14.70 10.41
C ALA A 356 13.20 -15.36 11.70
N GLU A 357 14.40 -14.97 12.14
CA GLU A 357 14.87 -15.32 13.48
C GLU A 357 14.32 -14.33 14.51
N ASP A 358 14.50 -13.04 14.28
CA ASP A 358 13.95 -11.95 15.07
C ASP A 358 13.34 -10.87 14.17
N ALA A 359 12.30 -10.18 14.65
CA ALA A 359 11.73 -9.01 14.01
C ALA A 359 11.16 -8.07 15.08
N PHE A 360 11.14 -6.77 14.79
CA PHE A 360 10.82 -5.72 15.76
C PHE A 360 9.60 -4.91 15.34
N ALA A 361 9.07 -4.12 16.27
CA ALA A 361 8.02 -3.16 15.95
C ALA A 361 8.39 -2.32 14.71
N GLY A 362 7.47 -2.21 13.76
CA GLY A 362 7.70 -1.62 12.44
C GLY A 362 7.89 -2.64 11.32
N ASP A 363 8.41 -3.82 11.62
CA ASP A 363 8.63 -4.86 10.60
C ASP A 363 7.32 -5.51 10.14
N ILE A 364 7.35 -6.03 8.92
CA ILE A 364 6.31 -6.86 8.36
C ILE A 364 6.83 -8.30 8.28
N ILE A 365 6.12 -9.23 8.89
CA ILE A 365 6.44 -10.66 8.79
C ILE A 365 5.29 -11.43 8.14
N GLY A 366 5.61 -12.50 7.47
CA GLY A 366 4.65 -13.44 6.91
C GLY A 366 4.45 -14.64 7.82
N LEU A 367 3.21 -14.94 8.16
CA LEU A 367 2.84 -16.15 8.89
C LEU A 367 2.25 -17.17 7.93
N HIS A 368 2.69 -18.43 8.01
CA HIS A 368 2.04 -19.51 7.26
C HIS A 368 0.60 -19.70 7.74
N ASN A 369 -0.34 -19.53 6.84
CA ASN A 369 -1.77 -19.61 7.14
C ASN A 369 -2.39 -20.92 6.64
N HIS A 370 -2.74 -21.79 7.56
CA HIS A 370 -3.43 -23.06 7.27
C HIS A 370 -4.97 -22.91 7.22
N GLY A 371 -5.49 -21.67 7.07
CA GLY A 371 -6.90 -21.37 6.94
C GLY A 371 -7.57 -20.85 8.23
N THR A 372 -6.80 -20.58 9.27
CA THR A 372 -7.33 -20.05 10.54
C THR A 372 -7.14 -18.55 10.71
N ILE A 373 -6.11 -17.97 10.06
CA ILE A 373 -5.79 -16.54 10.16
C ILE A 373 -6.65 -15.77 9.15
N GLN A 374 -7.23 -14.67 9.60
CA GLN A 374 -8.03 -13.74 8.80
C GLN A 374 -7.40 -12.34 8.81
N ILE A 375 -7.75 -11.52 7.81
CA ILE A 375 -7.42 -10.10 7.80
C ILE A 375 -8.06 -9.47 9.04
N GLY A 376 -7.34 -8.59 9.74
CA GLY A 376 -7.79 -7.99 10.99
C GLY A 376 -7.42 -8.78 12.25
N ASP A 377 -6.96 -10.02 12.13
CA ASP A 377 -6.54 -10.81 13.29
C ASP A 377 -5.38 -10.14 14.02
N THR A 378 -5.49 -10.14 15.34
CA THR A 378 -4.46 -9.63 16.25
C THR A 378 -3.76 -10.79 16.97
N PHE A 379 -2.45 -10.68 17.05
CA PHE A 379 -1.58 -11.58 17.80
C PHE A 379 -0.84 -10.82 18.89
N THR A 380 -0.80 -11.36 20.12
CA THR A 380 -0.19 -10.69 21.27
C THR A 380 0.56 -11.67 22.18
N GLN A 381 1.34 -11.14 23.12
CA GLN A 381 1.88 -11.89 24.25
C GLN A 381 0.89 -11.93 25.44
N GLY A 382 -0.34 -12.44 25.18
CA GLY A 382 -1.32 -12.76 26.22
C GLY A 382 -2.32 -11.67 26.56
N GLU A 383 -2.22 -10.47 26.00
CA GLU A 383 -3.21 -9.40 26.15
C GLU A 383 -4.33 -9.58 25.12
N ASP A 384 -5.59 -9.39 25.53
CA ASP A 384 -6.73 -9.38 24.60
C ASP A 384 -6.87 -7.98 23.99
N LEU A 385 -6.09 -7.72 22.95
CA LEU A 385 -6.13 -6.51 22.11
C LEU A 385 -6.78 -6.81 20.77
N LYS A 386 -7.54 -5.86 20.24
CA LYS A 386 -7.96 -5.87 18.84
C LYS A 386 -7.61 -4.52 18.22
N PHE A 387 -6.72 -4.53 17.23
CA PHE A 387 -6.40 -3.32 16.48
C PHE A 387 -7.56 -2.91 15.58
N THR A 388 -7.77 -1.60 15.43
CA THR A 388 -8.86 -0.99 14.67
C THR A 388 -8.36 -0.30 13.41
N GLY A 389 -9.29 0.06 12.51
CA GLY A 389 -9.01 0.84 11.31
C GLY A 389 -8.55 0.03 10.10
N ILE A 390 -8.79 -1.30 10.08
CA ILE A 390 -8.56 -2.12 8.88
C ILE A 390 -9.89 -2.19 8.12
N PRO A 391 -10.04 -1.47 6.98
CA PRO A 391 -11.34 -1.32 6.35
C PRO A 391 -11.73 -2.55 5.51
N ASN A 392 -13.02 -2.84 5.53
CA ASN A 392 -13.69 -3.71 4.57
C ASN A 392 -14.86 -2.91 3.98
N PHE A 393 -14.85 -2.67 2.67
CA PHE A 393 -15.85 -1.86 1.98
C PHE A 393 -16.88 -2.76 1.30
N ALA A 394 -18.15 -2.33 1.29
CA ALA A 394 -19.16 -3.01 0.49
C ALA A 394 -18.83 -2.89 -1.00
N PRO A 395 -18.96 -3.98 -1.78
CA PRO A 395 -18.67 -3.96 -3.21
C PRO A 395 -19.70 -3.14 -3.98
N GLU A 396 -19.28 -2.69 -5.15
CA GLU A 396 -20.10 -1.85 -6.05
C GLU A 396 -20.61 -2.63 -7.26
N LEU A 397 -19.96 -3.73 -7.61
CA LEU A 397 -20.28 -4.58 -8.76
C LEU A 397 -20.61 -5.99 -8.29
N PHE A 398 -21.64 -6.59 -8.88
CA PHE A 398 -22.10 -7.92 -8.48
C PHE A 398 -22.34 -8.80 -9.69
N ARG A 399 -21.93 -10.07 -9.60
CA ARG A 399 -22.18 -11.08 -10.61
C ARG A 399 -22.47 -12.43 -9.96
N ARG A 400 -23.37 -13.19 -10.54
CA ARG A 400 -23.58 -14.59 -10.18
C ARG A 400 -22.50 -15.42 -10.84
N ILE A 401 -21.88 -16.35 -10.09
CA ILE A 401 -20.90 -17.27 -10.65
C ILE A 401 -21.55 -18.62 -10.92
N ARG A 402 -21.27 -19.18 -12.10
CA ARG A 402 -21.77 -20.48 -12.54
C ARG A 402 -20.62 -21.39 -12.94
N LEU A 403 -20.76 -22.66 -12.63
CA LEU A 403 -19.83 -23.69 -13.08
C LEU A 403 -20.16 -24.14 -14.50
N ARG A 404 -19.12 -24.40 -15.30
CA ARG A 404 -19.26 -25.17 -16.54
C ARG A 404 -19.41 -26.67 -16.26
N ASP A 405 -18.69 -27.17 -15.23
CA ASP A 405 -18.76 -28.56 -14.78
C ASP A 405 -19.41 -28.63 -13.39
N PRO A 406 -20.67 -29.11 -13.27
CA PRO A 406 -21.38 -29.18 -12.01
C PRO A 406 -20.70 -30.04 -10.92
N LEU A 407 -19.81 -30.98 -11.30
CA LEU A 407 -19.11 -31.85 -10.36
C LEU A 407 -18.06 -31.10 -9.53
N LYS A 408 -17.68 -29.90 -9.94
CA LYS A 408 -16.66 -29.08 -9.26
C LYS A 408 -17.20 -28.07 -8.24
N GLN A 409 -18.44 -28.24 -7.77
CA GLN A 409 -19.09 -27.32 -6.83
C GLN A 409 -18.28 -27.11 -5.54
N LYS A 410 -17.72 -28.18 -4.99
CA LYS A 410 -16.90 -28.09 -3.76
C LYS A 410 -15.60 -27.31 -3.99
N GLN A 411 -14.96 -27.52 -5.13
CA GLN A 411 -13.74 -26.80 -5.51
C GLN A 411 -14.03 -25.32 -5.75
N LEU A 412 -15.15 -24.99 -6.41
CA LEU A 412 -15.59 -23.61 -6.60
C LEU A 412 -15.79 -22.92 -5.26
N LEU A 413 -16.59 -23.51 -4.36
CA LEU A 413 -16.86 -22.91 -3.06
C LEU A 413 -15.57 -22.70 -2.25
N LYS A 414 -14.70 -23.72 -2.23
CA LYS A 414 -13.39 -23.62 -1.57
C LYS A 414 -12.55 -22.48 -2.17
N GLY A 415 -12.47 -22.38 -3.50
CA GLY A 415 -11.71 -21.34 -4.17
C GLY A 415 -12.26 -19.96 -3.89
N LEU A 416 -13.57 -19.77 -3.95
CA LEU A 416 -14.22 -18.50 -3.68
C LEU A 416 -14.04 -18.04 -2.21
N VAL A 417 -14.21 -18.95 -1.25
CA VAL A 417 -14.00 -18.65 0.16
C VAL A 417 -12.55 -18.21 0.38
N GLN A 418 -11.57 -18.93 -0.17
CA GLN A 418 -10.16 -18.57 -0.01
C GLN A 418 -9.81 -17.24 -0.69
N LEU A 419 -10.34 -16.98 -1.89
CA LEU A 419 -10.17 -15.69 -2.58
C LEU A 419 -10.85 -14.52 -1.82
N SER A 420 -11.97 -14.79 -1.15
CA SER A 420 -12.64 -13.82 -0.29
C SER A 420 -11.83 -13.52 0.98
N GLU A 421 -11.26 -14.55 1.62
CA GLU A 421 -10.37 -14.39 2.78
C GLU A 421 -9.09 -13.60 2.45
N GLU A 422 -8.62 -13.67 1.20
CA GLU A 422 -7.52 -12.83 0.70
C GLU A 422 -7.95 -11.40 0.38
N GLY A 423 -9.26 -11.13 0.38
CA GLY A 423 -9.82 -9.83 -0.01
C GLY A 423 -9.79 -9.57 -1.52
N ALA A 424 -9.58 -10.60 -2.35
CA ALA A 424 -9.59 -10.44 -3.80
C ALA A 424 -11.00 -10.12 -4.33
N VAL A 425 -12.02 -10.65 -3.69
CA VAL A 425 -13.44 -10.39 -3.93
C VAL A 425 -14.23 -10.63 -2.64
N GLN A 426 -15.51 -10.26 -2.65
CA GLN A 426 -16.45 -10.65 -1.61
C GLN A 426 -17.42 -11.69 -2.16
N VAL A 427 -17.81 -12.65 -1.33
CA VAL A 427 -18.71 -13.73 -1.70
C VAL A 427 -19.97 -13.65 -0.85
N PHE A 428 -21.13 -13.69 -1.48
CA PHE A 428 -22.43 -13.65 -0.83
C PHE A 428 -23.21 -14.91 -1.14
N ARG A 429 -23.77 -15.53 -0.10
CA ARG A 429 -24.63 -16.71 -0.17
C ARG A 429 -26.05 -16.29 0.22
N PRO A 430 -26.96 -16.06 -0.75
CA PRO A 430 -28.36 -15.73 -0.44
C PRO A 430 -28.99 -16.78 0.47
N LEU A 431 -29.83 -16.36 1.41
CA LEU A 431 -30.48 -17.29 2.36
C LEU A 431 -31.49 -18.23 1.69
N ILE A 432 -32.10 -17.77 0.61
CA ILE A 432 -33.20 -18.49 -0.08
C ILE A 432 -32.77 -19.28 -1.30
N SER A 433 -31.51 -19.23 -1.71
CA SER A 433 -31.03 -19.96 -2.89
C SER A 433 -29.61 -20.50 -2.68
N ASN A 434 -29.21 -21.45 -3.52
CA ASN A 434 -27.84 -21.98 -3.54
C ASN A 434 -26.92 -21.22 -4.50
N ASP A 435 -27.34 -20.05 -4.94
CA ASP A 435 -26.52 -19.22 -5.81
C ASP A 435 -25.30 -18.68 -5.05
N LEU A 436 -24.22 -18.47 -5.78
CA LEU A 436 -23.04 -17.76 -5.28
C LEU A 436 -22.95 -16.44 -6.03
N ILE A 437 -23.02 -15.34 -5.28
CA ILE A 437 -22.87 -13.98 -5.81
C ILE A 437 -21.49 -13.48 -5.42
N VAL A 438 -20.76 -12.98 -6.40
CA VAL A 438 -19.43 -12.38 -6.20
C VAL A 438 -19.57 -10.88 -6.33
N GLY A 439 -19.07 -10.18 -5.32
CA GLY A 439 -18.99 -8.73 -5.26
C GLY A 439 -17.55 -8.25 -5.44
N ALA A 440 -17.38 -7.17 -6.20
CA ALA A 440 -16.09 -6.56 -6.48
C ALA A 440 -16.20 -5.03 -6.49
N VAL A 441 -15.08 -4.36 -6.28
CA VAL A 441 -14.98 -2.90 -6.44
C VAL A 441 -14.80 -2.53 -7.91
N GLY A 442 -14.03 -3.33 -8.66
CA GLY A 442 -13.74 -3.10 -10.06
C GLY A 442 -13.91 -4.33 -10.95
N VAL A 443 -14.03 -4.08 -12.26
CA VAL A 443 -14.30 -5.14 -13.26
C VAL A 443 -13.16 -6.14 -13.37
N LEU A 444 -11.91 -5.68 -13.27
CA LEU A 444 -10.72 -6.53 -13.39
C LEU A 444 -10.63 -7.59 -12.29
N GLN A 445 -11.20 -7.34 -11.11
CA GLN A 445 -11.25 -8.34 -10.04
C GLN A 445 -12.00 -9.60 -10.48
N PHE A 446 -13.07 -9.48 -11.26
CA PHE A 446 -13.79 -10.63 -11.79
C PHE A 446 -12.91 -11.47 -12.73
N ASP A 447 -12.12 -10.82 -13.61
CA ASP A 447 -11.21 -11.52 -14.52
C ASP A 447 -10.11 -12.26 -13.73
N VAL A 448 -9.55 -11.61 -12.71
CA VAL A 448 -8.54 -12.21 -11.81
C VAL A 448 -9.10 -13.45 -11.12
N VAL A 449 -10.32 -13.38 -10.60
CA VAL A 449 -10.95 -14.49 -9.89
C VAL A 449 -11.15 -15.69 -10.81
N VAL A 450 -11.69 -15.50 -12.03
CA VAL A 450 -11.87 -16.61 -12.99
C VAL A 450 -10.54 -17.22 -13.40
N SER A 451 -9.53 -16.38 -13.65
CA SER A 451 -8.18 -16.85 -13.97
C SER A 451 -7.57 -17.68 -12.84
N ARG A 452 -7.69 -17.21 -11.59
CA ARG A 452 -7.19 -17.92 -10.41
C ARG A 452 -7.98 -19.19 -10.10
N LEU A 453 -9.31 -19.18 -10.26
CA LEU A 453 -10.13 -20.39 -10.12
C LEU A 453 -9.70 -21.47 -11.12
N LYS A 454 -9.35 -21.09 -12.35
CA LYS A 454 -8.86 -22.02 -13.35
C LYS A 454 -7.46 -22.53 -13.04
N SER A 455 -6.51 -21.65 -12.76
CA SER A 455 -5.10 -22.00 -12.56
C SER A 455 -4.84 -22.71 -11.23
N GLU A 456 -5.48 -22.25 -10.14
CA GLU A 456 -5.18 -22.72 -8.78
C GLU A 456 -6.12 -23.83 -8.31
N TYR A 457 -7.39 -23.81 -8.74
CA TYR A 457 -8.42 -24.74 -8.27
C TYR A 457 -8.92 -25.70 -9.37
N ASN A 458 -8.44 -25.54 -10.60
CA ASN A 458 -8.88 -26.29 -11.78
C ASN A 458 -10.40 -26.22 -11.98
N VAL A 459 -10.98 -25.01 -11.78
CA VAL A 459 -12.41 -24.73 -11.92
C VAL A 459 -12.63 -23.76 -13.07
N GLU A 460 -13.42 -24.18 -14.07
CA GLU A 460 -13.91 -23.28 -15.10
C GLU A 460 -15.26 -22.71 -14.70
N ALA A 461 -15.30 -21.40 -14.51
CA ALA A 461 -16.49 -20.67 -14.12
C ALA A 461 -16.79 -19.55 -15.12
N ILE A 462 -18.06 -19.18 -15.19
CA ILE A 462 -18.56 -18.05 -15.98
C ILE A 462 -19.40 -17.15 -15.08
N TYR A 463 -19.52 -15.88 -15.46
CA TYR A 463 -20.37 -14.94 -14.79
C TYR A 463 -21.68 -14.72 -15.50
N GLU A 464 -22.76 -14.55 -14.73
CA GLU A 464 -24.06 -14.13 -15.18
C GLU A 464 -24.47 -12.83 -14.47
N ALA A 465 -25.28 -12.04 -15.13
CA ALA A 465 -25.88 -10.87 -14.50
C ALA A 465 -26.76 -11.27 -13.31
N VAL A 466 -26.76 -10.44 -12.27
CA VAL A 466 -27.61 -10.60 -11.11
C VAL A 466 -28.27 -9.26 -10.79
N ASN A 467 -29.48 -9.30 -10.27
CA ASN A 467 -30.21 -8.11 -9.89
C ASN A 467 -29.83 -7.66 -8.47
N VAL A 468 -28.59 -7.20 -8.31
CA VAL A 468 -28.04 -6.63 -7.08
C VAL A 468 -27.23 -5.41 -7.47
N SER A 469 -27.52 -4.27 -6.85
CA SER A 469 -26.84 -2.99 -7.08
C SER A 469 -25.94 -2.59 -5.93
N THR A 470 -26.21 -3.07 -4.72
CA THR A 470 -25.43 -2.72 -3.54
C THR A 470 -25.62 -3.74 -2.41
N ALA A 471 -24.68 -3.77 -1.50
CA ALA A 471 -24.72 -4.58 -0.28
C ALA A 471 -24.50 -3.71 0.95
N ARG A 472 -25.09 -4.10 2.09
CA ARG A 472 -24.88 -3.47 3.39
C ARG A 472 -24.86 -4.55 4.48
N TRP A 473 -23.88 -4.50 5.36
CA TRP A 473 -23.91 -5.30 6.57
C TRP A 473 -25.02 -4.79 7.47
N VAL A 474 -25.79 -5.71 8.07
CA VAL A 474 -26.96 -5.35 8.87
C VAL A 474 -26.83 -5.85 10.30
N GLU A 475 -27.08 -4.96 11.24
CA GLU A 475 -27.07 -5.22 12.66
C GLU A 475 -28.30 -4.58 13.32
N GLY A 476 -28.83 -5.19 14.35
CA GLY A 476 -29.96 -4.66 15.12
C GLY A 476 -29.75 -4.83 16.60
N THR A 477 -30.04 -3.80 17.38
CA THR A 477 -29.93 -3.80 18.85
C THR A 477 -31.13 -4.47 19.50
N ASP A 478 -32.34 -4.36 18.90
CA ASP A 478 -33.54 -5.03 19.38
C ASP A 478 -33.72 -6.38 18.68
N VAL A 479 -33.54 -7.46 19.45
CA VAL A 479 -33.59 -8.84 18.94
C VAL A 479 -34.91 -9.16 18.25
N LYS A 480 -36.06 -8.73 18.81
CA LYS A 480 -37.38 -9.01 18.21
C LYS A 480 -37.60 -8.29 16.89
N LYS A 481 -37.26 -7.03 16.83
CA LYS A 481 -37.39 -6.22 15.62
C LYS A 481 -36.40 -6.69 14.54
N PHE A 482 -35.20 -7.12 14.94
CA PHE A 482 -34.22 -7.67 14.02
C PHE A 482 -34.64 -9.03 13.44
N GLU A 483 -35.24 -9.91 14.22
CA GLU A 483 -35.83 -11.16 13.72
C GLU A 483 -37.03 -10.90 12.78
N GLU A 484 -37.85 -9.88 13.06
CA GLU A 484 -38.91 -9.47 12.18
C GLU A 484 -38.36 -8.91 10.85
N PHE A 485 -37.30 -8.11 10.90
CA PHE A 485 -36.59 -7.63 9.72
C PHE A 485 -36.07 -8.78 8.86
N LYS A 486 -35.40 -9.75 9.45
CA LYS A 486 -34.88 -10.93 8.76
C LYS A 486 -35.99 -11.67 8.02
N ARG A 487 -37.08 -11.95 8.69
CA ARG A 487 -38.23 -12.66 8.10
C ARG A 487 -38.88 -11.90 6.95
N LYS A 488 -39.00 -10.58 7.05
CA LYS A 488 -39.62 -9.74 6.02
C LYS A 488 -38.73 -9.51 4.80
N ASN A 489 -37.43 -9.61 4.97
CA ASN A 489 -36.43 -9.30 3.94
C ASN A 489 -35.57 -10.49 3.52
N GLU A 490 -35.98 -11.72 3.86
CA GLU A 490 -35.23 -12.95 3.62
C GLU A 490 -34.73 -13.08 2.17
N VAL A 491 -35.54 -12.62 1.20
CA VAL A 491 -35.23 -12.62 -0.24
C VAL A 491 -33.98 -11.78 -0.57
N ASN A 492 -33.75 -10.72 0.19
CA ASN A 492 -32.64 -9.79 0.01
C ASN A 492 -31.51 -10.00 1.03
N LEU A 493 -31.54 -11.08 1.79
CA LEU A 493 -30.51 -11.38 2.77
C LEU A 493 -29.56 -12.45 2.25
N ALA A 494 -28.29 -12.26 2.54
CA ALA A 494 -27.21 -13.19 2.25
C ALA A 494 -26.21 -13.24 3.41
N LEU A 495 -25.42 -14.30 3.46
CA LEU A 495 -24.23 -14.36 4.32
C LEU A 495 -23.00 -14.04 3.49
N ASP A 496 -22.13 -13.21 4.00
CA ASP A 496 -20.82 -12.95 3.37
C ASP A 496 -19.85 -14.15 3.59
N GLY A 497 -18.61 -14.01 3.14
CA GLY A 497 -17.58 -15.05 3.30
C GLY A 497 -17.23 -15.37 4.75
N GLY A 498 -17.51 -14.48 5.69
CA GLY A 498 -17.30 -14.61 7.14
C GLY A 498 -18.58 -14.93 7.94
N ASP A 499 -19.66 -15.37 7.26
CA ASP A 499 -20.97 -15.66 7.86
C ASP A 499 -21.70 -14.44 8.46
N ASN A 500 -21.33 -13.22 8.05
CA ASN A 500 -22.02 -12.01 8.50
C ASN A 500 -23.25 -11.74 7.65
N LEU A 501 -24.33 -11.33 8.31
CA LEU A 501 -25.58 -11.04 7.63
C LEU A 501 -25.47 -9.74 6.82
N THR A 502 -25.85 -9.83 5.55
CA THR A 502 -25.76 -8.74 4.59
C THR A 502 -27.09 -8.57 3.85
N TYR A 503 -27.54 -7.34 3.73
CA TYR A 503 -28.67 -6.98 2.88
C TYR A 503 -28.14 -6.68 1.48
N ILE A 504 -28.54 -7.46 0.48
CA ILE A 504 -28.20 -7.31 -0.94
C ILE A 504 -29.39 -6.67 -1.66
N ALA A 505 -29.26 -5.38 -1.98
CA ALA A 505 -30.38 -4.61 -2.53
C ALA A 505 -30.40 -4.67 -4.08
N PRO A 506 -31.55 -4.95 -4.70
CA PRO A 506 -31.69 -4.87 -6.15
C PRO A 506 -31.45 -3.47 -6.71
N THR A 507 -31.83 -2.43 -5.97
CA THR A 507 -31.60 -1.03 -6.33
C THR A 507 -31.32 -0.18 -5.09
N MET A 508 -30.75 1.01 -5.28
CA MET A 508 -30.59 1.99 -4.18
C MET A 508 -31.92 2.43 -3.57
N VAL A 509 -32.99 2.41 -4.34
CA VAL A 509 -34.35 2.69 -3.85
C VAL A 509 -34.81 1.62 -2.87
N ASN A 510 -34.58 0.33 -3.18
CA ASN A 510 -34.89 -0.76 -2.27
C ASN A 510 -34.12 -0.63 -0.95
N LEU A 511 -32.84 -0.26 -1.00
CA LEU A 511 -32.05 -0.02 0.20
C LEU A 511 -32.66 1.09 1.05
N ARG A 512 -32.96 2.25 0.45
CA ARG A 512 -33.57 3.39 1.15
C ARG A 512 -34.90 3.02 1.81
N LEU A 513 -35.77 2.33 1.08
CA LEU A 513 -37.05 1.86 1.61
C LEU A 513 -36.88 0.87 2.77
N ALA A 514 -35.87 0.00 2.71
CA ALA A 514 -35.58 -0.93 3.81
C ALA A 514 -35.10 -0.17 5.06
N GLN A 515 -34.23 0.83 4.90
CA GLN A 515 -33.77 1.70 5.98
C GLN A 515 -34.92 2.50 6.62
N GLU A 516 -35.80 3.06 5.81
CA GLU A 516 -36.98 3.82 6.30
C GLU A 516 -37.97 2.92 7.07
N ARG A 517 -38.19 1.68 6.61
CA ARG A 517 -39.11 0.73 7.25
C ARG A 517 -38.55 0.09 8.52
N HIS A 518 -37.24 0.06 8.64
CA HIS A 518 -36.53 -0.60 9.76
C HIS A 518 -35.49 0.33 10.38
N PRO A 519 -35.94 1.45 11.03
CA PRO A 519 -35.02 2.44 11.61
C PRO A 519 -34.19 1.88 12.79
N ASP A 520 -34.58 0.75 13.36
CA ASP A 520 -33.85 0.06 14.43
C ASP A 520 -32.75 -0.92 13.88
N VAL A 521 -32.62 -1.01 12.57
CA VAL A 521 -31.59 -1.82 11.90
C VAL A 521 -30.56 -0.89 11.28
N GLU A 522 -29.31 -1.10 11.62
CA GLU A 522 -28.20 -0.37 11.04
C GLU A 522 -27.74 -1.04 9.73
N PHE A 523 -27.58 -0.25 8.66
CA PHE A 523 -27.12 -0.69 7.34
C PHE A 523 -25.75 -0.08 7.06
N ARG A 524 -24.69 -0.82 7.29
CA ARG A 524 -23.31 -0.34 7.20
C ARG A 524 -22.72 -0.55 5.82
N GLN A 525 -22.14 0.50 5.25
CA GLN A 525 -21.38 0.44 4.00
C GLN A 525 -19.95 -0.07 4.21
N THR A 526 -19.41 0.18 5.38
CA THR A 526 -18.08 -0.26 5.79
C THR A 526 -18.18 -1.10 7.04
N ARG A 527 -17.28 -2.04 7.17
CA ARG A 527 -17.09 -2.85 8.37
C ARG A 527 -15.60 -2.90 8.68
N GLU A 528 -15.25 -2.90 9.95
CA GLU A 528 -13.91 -3.28 10.35
C GLU A 528 -13.77 -4.81 10.37
N HIS A 529 -12.58 -5.29 10.02
CA HIS A 529 -12.24 -6.71 10.06
C HIS A 529 -12.15 -7.25 11.49
#